data_995d9cde8b1a34214fd51b38d3376d7e
#
_entry.id   995d9cde8b1a34214fd51b38d3376d7e
#
_cell.length_a   1.000
_cell.length_b   1.000
_cell.length_c   1.000
_cell.angle_alpha   90.00
_cell.angle_beta   90.00
_cell.angle_gamma   90.00
#
_symmetry.space_group_name_H-M   'P 1'
#
loop_
_entity.id
_entity.type
_entity.pdbx_description
1 polymer ?
#
loop_
_entity_poly.entity_id
_entity_poly.type
_entity_poly.pdbx_seq_one_letter_code
_entity_poly.pdbx_strand_id
1 'polypeptide(L)'
;MTPEAPGLGAHVLLAIDTAIGTAVALGAAGRVYEAVGDDPRGHAEAIGPLLEEVFRASGVPPEAVTGVVAGIGPGPFTGLRVGIAAAHAFALGRGVPVLPLHGHEAVALDALEGTALPGVRVVQDARRRELFVSEYAGLDRAGVPERSSGPRLVARADHDPVPNEVWPERIPAPSLVRLAARRLAAGRNFEPDRAVYLRVPDVQQPRAPKRVST
;
A
#
# COMPACT_ATOMS: atom_id res chain seq x y z
N MET A 1 -20.79 2.99 3.46
CA MET A 1 -21.03 1.53 3.37
C MET A 1 -19.69 0.85 3.57
N THR A 2 -19.57 -0.08 4.51
CA THR A 2 -18.35 -0.84 4.73
C THR A 2 -18.12 -1.76 3.53
N PRO A 3 -16.98 -1.68 2.82
CA PRO A 3 -16.76 -2.52 1.65
C PRO A 3 -16.77 -4.00 2.03
N GLU A 4 -17.40 -4.81 1.20
CA GLU A 4 -17.36 -6.27 1.34
C GLU A 4 -16.01 -6.80 0.87
N ALA A 5 -15.48 -7.82 1.55
CA ALA A 5 -14.26 -8.51 1.18
C ALA A 5 -14.53 -10.01 0.95
N PRO A 6 -15.10 -10.37 -0.20
CA PRO A 6 -15.28 -11.77 -0.55
C PRO A 6 -13.91 -12.46 -0.60
N GLY A 7 -13.83 -13.65 -0.01
CA GLY A 7 -12.58 -14.42 0.06
C GLY A 7 -11.78 -14.28 1.35
N LEU A 8 -12.17 -13.43 2.30
CA LEU A 8 -11.54 -13.38 3.63
C LEU A 8 -11.61 -14.73 4.37
N GLY A 9 -12.70 -15.48 4.20
CA GLY A 9 -12.90 -16.73 4.91
C GLY A 9 -12.75 -16.55 6.43
N ALA A 10 -11.88 -17.32 7.05
CA ALA A 10 -11.54 -17.23 8.46
C ALA A 10 -10.39 -16.23 8.76
N HIS A 11 -9.84 -15.57 7.73
CA HIS A 11 -8.74 -14.64 7.92
C HIS A 11 -9.21 -13.32 8.53
N VAL A 12 -8.40 -12.80 9.45
CA VAL A 12 -8.47 -11.43 9.96
C VAL A 12 -7.20 -10.72 9.49
N LEU A 13 -7.33 -9.79 8.57
CA LEU A 13 -6.21 -9.14 7.90
C LEU A 13 -6.14 -7.66 8.28
N LEU A 14 -4.98 -7.24 8.77
CA LEU A 14 -4.68 -5.83 9.03
C LEU A 14 -3.82 -5.29 7.88
N ALA A 15 -4.22 -4.20 7.23
CA ALA A 15 -3.45 -3.53 6.20
C ALA A 15 -2.94 -2.17 6.68
N ILE A 16 -1.68 -1.85 6.36
CA ILE A 16 -1.04 -0.56 6.65
C ILE A 16 -0.35 -0.06 5.40
N ASP A 17 -0.66 1.15 4.96
CA ASP A 17 0.04 1.85 3.87
C ASP A 17 0.35 3.29 4.24
N THR A 18 1.53 3.77 3.84
CA THR A 18 2.02 5.14 4.07
C THR A 18 2.70 5.73 2.83
N ALA A 19 2.36 5.22 1.64
CA ALA A 19 2.91 5.71 0.37
C ALA A 19 2.28 7.06 -0.05
N ILE A 20 0.98 7.25 0.24
CA ILE A 20 0.25 8.52 0.01
C ILE A 20 -0.63 8.76 1.25
N GLY A 21 -0.17 9.61 2.17
CA GLY A 21 -0.82 9.75 3.47
C GLY A 21 -0.63 8.49 4.33
N THR A 22 -1.50 8.29 5.31
CA THR A 22 -1.50 7.11 6.19
C THR A 22 -2.87 6.47 6.15
N ALA A 23 -2.95 5.21 5.76
CA ALA A 23 -4.19 4.46 5.73
C ALA A 23 -4.01 3.11 6.42
N VAL A 24 -4.98 2.75 7.27
CA VAL A 24 -5.05 1.47 7.98
C VAL A 24 -6.41 0.85 7.71
N ALA A 25 -6.47 -0.45 7.44
CA ALA A 25 -7.72 -1.17 7.31
C ALA A 25 -7.67 -2.52 8.01
N LEU A 26 -8.80 -2.96 8.56
CA LEU A 26 -8.97 -4.27 9.17
C LEU A 26 -10.11 -5.01 8.47
N GLY A 27 -9.80 -6.17 7.91
CA GLY A 27 -10.77 -7.08 7.31
C GLY A 27 -11.07 -8.25 8.23
N ALA A 28 -12.35 -8.45 8.53
CA ALA A 28 -12.83 -9.57 9.34
C ALA A 28 -14.28 -9.91 8.99
N ALA A 29 -14.62 -11.19 9.02
CA ALA A 29 -16.00 -11.68 8.80
C ALA A 29 -16.68 -11.09 7.55
N GLY A 30 -15.94 -10.96 6.45
CA GLY A 30 -16.42 -10.44 5.18
C GLY A 30 -16.58 -8.91 5.11
N ARG A 31 -16.22 -8.18 6.17
CA ARG A 31 -16.29 -6.70 6.24
C ARG A 31 -14.91 -6.10 6.31
N VAL A 32 -14.76 -4.85 5.88
CA VAL A 32 -13.53 -4.08 6.01
C VAL A 32 -13.82 -2.75 6.69
N TYR A 33 -13.00 -2.41 7.66
CA TYR A 33 -13.03 -1.16 8.43
C TYR A 33 -11.77 -0.38 8.07
N GLU A 34 -11.90 0.92 7.81
CA GLU A 34 -10.79 1.79 7.43
C GLU A 34 -10.69 2.98 8.37
N ALA A 35 -9.46 3.38 8.64
CA ALA A 35 -9.12 4.66 9.27
C ALA A 35 -8.01 5.33 8.47
N VAL A 36 -8.09 6.64 8.29
CA VAL A 36 -7.18 7.44 7.45
C VAL A 36 -6.65 8.63 8.24
N GLY A 37 -5.35 8.86 8.16
CA GLY A 37 -4.71 10.03 8.74
C GLY A 37 -4.68 11.19 7.75
N ASP A 38 -5.11 12.37 8.19
CA ASP A 38 -5.20 13.58 7.36
C ASP A 38 -3.85 14.31 7.21
N ASP A 39 -2.88 14.06 8.11
CA ASP A 39 -1.56 14.70 8.04
C ASP A 39 -0.60 13.90 7.12
N PRO A 40 -0.21 14.47 5.96
CA PRO A 40 0.70 13.81 5.03
C PRO A 40 2.15 13.72 5.54
N ARG A 41 2.48 14.26 6.71
CA ARG A 41 3.81 14.22 7.33
C ARG A 41 3.87 13.48 8.65
N GLY A 42 2.73 13.31 9.32
CA GLY A 42 2.60 12.70 10.63
C GLY A 42 2.41 11.17 10.59
N HIS A 43 3.07 10.46 9.65
CA HIS A 43 2.84 9.02 9.48
C HIS A 43 3.09 8.21 10.75
N ALA A 44 4.18 8.48 11.47
CA ALA A 44 4.54 7.71 12.67
C ALA A 44 3.57 7.95 13.82
N GLU A 45 3.15 9.19 13.99
CA GLU A 45 2.21 9.62 15.02
C GLU A 45 0.78 9.14 14.73
N ALA A 46 0.42 9.01 13.46
CA ALA A 46 -0.93 8.65 13.05
C ALA A 46 -1.23 7.15 13.18
N ILE A 47 -0.24 6.26 12.97
CA ILE A 47 -0.48 4.81 12.90
C ILE A 47 -1.12 4.26 14.16
N GLY A 48 -0.63 4.62 15.36
CA GLY A 48 -1.18 4.15 16.64
C GLY A 48 -2.67 4.45 16.79
N PRO A 49 -3.08 5.73 16.73
CA PRO A 49 -4.50 6.11 16.78
C PRO A 49 -5.36 5.44 15.69
N LEU A 50 -4.87 5.30 14.46
CA LEU A 50 -5.60 4.64 13.39
C LEU A 50 -5.79 3.13 13.62
N LEU A 51 -4.80 2.46 14.19
CA LEU A 51 -4.93 1.08 14.64
C LEU A 51 -6.01 0.95 15.72
N GLU A 52 -5.99 1.79 16.73
CA GLU A 52 -7.01 1.80 17.78
C GLU A 52 -8.42 2.01 17.18
N GLU A 53 -8.54 2.90 16.23
CA GLU A 53 -9.80 3.21 15.56
C GLU A 53 -10.37 1.99 14.81
N VAL A 54 -9.58 1.31 13.97
CA VAL A 54 -10.07 0.16 13.20
C VAL A 54 -10.42 -1.02 14.11
N PHE A 55 -9.67 -1.26 15.18
CA PHE A 55 -9.99 -2.30 16.16
C PHE A 55 -11.27 -1.96 16.94
N ARG A 56 -11.43 -0.74 17.38
CA ARG A 56 -12.64 -0.27 18.06
C ARG A 56 -13.87 -0.34 17.15
N ALA A 57 -13.75 0.12 15.89
CA ALA A 57 -14.85 0.11 14.93
C ALA A 57 -15.28 -1.29 14.52
N SER A 58 -14.35 -2.22 14.42
CA SER A 58 -14.61 -3.62 14.06
C SER A 58 -15.10 -4.47 15.22
N GLY A 59 -14.76 -4.11 16.46
CA GLY A 59 -14.96 -4.96 17.63
C GLY A 59 -14.07 -6.20 17.67
N VAL A 60 -13.10 -6.29 16.74
CA VAL A 60 -12.16 -7.43 16.64
C VAL A 60 -10.95 -7.15 17.53
N PRO A 61 -10.56 -8.06 18.42
CA PRO A 61 -9.39 -7.85 19.25
C PRO A 61 -8.08 -8.04 18.43
N PRO A 62 -6.99 -7.32 18.74
CA PRO A 62 -5.72 -7.45 18.04
C PRO A 62 -5.19 -8.89 17.94
N GLU A 63 -5.50 -9.70 18.95
CA GLU A 63 -5.11 -11.11 19.04
C GLU A 63 -5.74 -11.99 17.94
N ALA A 64 -6.83 -11.55 17.35
CA ALA A 64 -7.50 -12.29 16.29
C ALA A 64 -6.83 -12.10 14.91
N VAL A 65 -5.94 -11.12 14.74
CA VAL A 65 -5.25 -10.88 13.47
C VAL A 65 -4.44 -12.10 13.06
N THR A 66 -4.64 -12.57 11.84
CA THR A 66 -3.99 -13.74 11.25
C THR A 66 -2.93 -13.42 10.20
N GLY A 67 -2.84 -12.16 9.74
CA GLY A 67 -1.85 -11.69 8.79
C GLY A 67 -1.86 -10.17 8.68
N VAL A 68 -0.69 -9.58 8.38
CA VAL A 68 -0.52 -8.13 8.23
C VAL A 68 -0.11 -7.81 6.80
N VAL A 69 -0.95 -7.05 6.10
CA VAL A 69 -0.67 -6.56 4.75
C VAL A 69 0.16 -5.30 4.84
N ALA A 70 1.37 -5.34 4.30
CA ALA A 70 2.24 -4.19 4.21
C ALA A 70 2.16 -3.58 2.80
N GLY A 71 1.74 -2.33 2.68
CA GLY A 71 1.92 -1.55 1.48
C GLY A 71 3.40 -1.23 1.28
N ILE A 72 4.04 -1.83 0.26
CA ILE A 72 5.48 -1.68 0.03
C ILE A 72 5.85 -0.62 -1.01
N GLY A 73 4.87 0.17 -1.45
CA GLY A 73 5.03 1.25 -2.42
C GLY A 73 4.53 0.89 -3.84
N PRO A 74 4.95 1.65 -4.85
CA PRO A 74 5.96 2.72 -4.81
C PRO A 74 5.53 3.94 -3.98
N GLY A 75 6.50 4.70 -3.49
CA GLY A 75 6.21 5.89 -2.69
C GLY A 75 7.46 6.60 -2.17
N PRO A 76 7.30 7.73 -1.44
CA PRO A 76 8.39 8.45 -0.83
C PRO A 76 9.13 7.61 0.21
N PHE A 77 10.46 7.67 0.17
CA PHE A 77 11.35 6.85 0.99
C PHE A 77 11.03 6.84 2.50
N THR A 78 10.80 8.02 3.10
CA THR A 78 10.52 8.13 4.54
C THR A 78 9.15 7.55 4.88
N GLY A 79 8.12 7.89 4.11
CA GLY A 79 6.77 7.38 4.32
C GLY A 79 6.73 5.86 4.29
N LEU A 80 7.22 5.24 3.20
CA LEU A 80 7.22 3.79 3.06
C LEU A 80 7.84 3.05 4.24
N ARG A 81 8.96 3.57 4.77
CA ARG A 81 9.65 2.93 5.90
C ARG A 81 8.81 2.89 7.16
N VAL A 82 8.07 3.95 7.43
CA VAL A 82 7.22 4.04 8.64
C VAL A 82 6.12 2.97 8.60
N GLY A 83 5.38 2.89 7.48
CA GLY A 83 4.30 1.90 7.34
C GLY A 83 4.80 0.46 7.33
N ILE A 84 5.88 0.19 6.59
CA ILE A 84 6.49 -1.14 6.54
C ILE A 84 6.99 -1.56 7.92
N ALA A 85 7.70 -0.67 8.64
CA ALA A 85 8.18 -0.95 10.00
C ALA A 85 7.03 -1.22 10.97
N ALA A 86 5.95 -0.46 10.89
CA ALA A 86 4.76 -0.67 11.73
C ALA A 86 4.08 -2.01 11.42
N ALA A 87 3.95 -2.38 10.14
CA ALA A 87 3.40 -3.68 9.73
C ALA A 87 4.25 -4.83 10.27
N HIS A 88 5.57 -4.75 10.14
CA HIS A 88 6.49 -5.75 10.70
C HIS A 88 6.44 -5.82 12.21
N ALA A 89 6.43 -4.68 12.91
CA ALA A 89 6.36 -4.64 14.37
C ALA A 89 5.07 -5.30 14.89
N PHE A 90 3.94 -4.99 14.27
CA PHE A 90 2.66 -5.60 14.61
C PHE A 90 2.67 -7.11 14.33
N ALA A 91 3.10 -7.52 13.13
CA ALA A 91 3.18 -8.93 12.73
C ALA A 91 4.08 -9.74 13.66
N LEU A 92 5.26 -9.19 14.02
CA LEU A 92 6.19 -9.81 14.97
C LEU A 92 5.56 -9.97 16.35
N GLY A 93 4.91 -8.92 16.87
CA GLY A 93 4.24 -8.97 18.18
C GLY A 93 3.09 -9.98 18.23
N ARG A 94 2.46 -10.24 17.07
CA ARG A 94 1.39 -11.24 16.94
C ARG A 94 1.87 -12.64 16.54
N GLY A 95 3.10 -12.80 16.06
CA GLY A 95 3.60 -14.05 15.51
C GLY A 95 2.88 -14.46 14.22
N VAL A 96 2.47 -13.51 13.39
CA VAL A 96 1.73 -13.75 12.13
C VAL A 96 2.56 -13.30 10.91
N PRO A 97 2.26 -13.80 9.69
CA PRO A 97 3.01 -13.43 8.50
C PRO A 97 2.75 -11.97 8.09
N VAL A 98 3.78 -11.34 7.52
CA VAL A 98 3.64 -10.14 6.71
C VAL A 98 3.30 -10.53 5.27
N LEU A 99 2.36 -9.82 4.67
CA LEU A 99 1.82 -10.03 3.32
C LEU A 99 2.11 -8.78 2.47
N PRO A 100 3.29 -8.68 1.84
CA PRO A 100 3.69 -7.48 1.11
C PRO A 100 2.92 -7.32 -0.20
N LEU A 101 2.38 -6.13 -0.47
CA LEU A 101 1.65 -5.78 -1.69
C LEU A 101 2.05 -4.40 -2.23
N HIS A 102 2.03 -4.24 -3.54
CA HIS A 102 2.17 -2.92 -4.13
C HIS A 102 0.90 -2.08 -3.91
N GLY A 103 1.06 -0.84 -3.44
CA GLY A 103 -0.06 0.09 -3.29
C GLY A 103 -0.79 0.36 -4.61
N HIS A 104 -0.06 0.47 -5.72
CA HIS A 104 -0.67 0.63 -7.05
C HIS A 104 -1.57 -0.53 -7.47
N GLU A 105 -1.31 -1.74 -7.00
CA GLU A 105 -2.17 -2.90 -7.29
C GLU A 105 -3.53 -2.78 -6.58
N ALA A 106 -3.54 -2.24 -5.36
CA ALA A 106 -4.78 -1.94 -4.64
C ALA A 106 -5.59 -0.83 -5.34
N VAL A 107 -4.93 0.20 -5.86
CA VAL A 107 -5.57 1.24 -6.67
C VAL A 107 -6.15 0.66 -7.96
N ALA A 108 -5.38 -0.21 -8.64
CA ALA A 108 -5.86 -0.87 -9.85
C ALA A 108 -7.07 -1.78 -9.58
N LEU A 109 -7.07 -2.52 -8.47
CA LEU A 109 -8.21 -3.34 -8.06
C LEU A 109 -9.47 -2.50 -7.91
N ASP A 110 -9.36 -1.38 -7.19
CA ASP A 110 -10.49 -0.49 -6.93
C ASP A 110 -11.06 0.11 -8.24
N ALA A 111 -10.18 0.55 -9.13
CA ALA A 111 -10.56 1.10 -10.42
C ALA A 111 -11.19 0.06 -11.36
N LEU A 112 -10.62 -1.13 -11.44
CA LEU A 112 -11.10 -2.20 -12.33
C LEU A 112 -12.42 -2.83 -11.88
N GLU A 113 -12.68 -2.88 -10.56
CA GLU A 113 -13.98 -3.33 -10.04
C GLU A 113 -15.10 -2.31 -10.26
N GLY A 114 -14.77 -1.01 -10.24
CA GLY A 114 -15.75 0.07 -10.43
C GLY A 114 -16.10 0.36 -11.89
N THR A 115 -15.42 -0.25 -12.86
CA THR A 115 -15.56 0.09 -14.29
C THR A 115 -15.41 -1.13 -15.19
N ALA A 116 -15.95 -1.02 -16.41
CA ALA A 116 -15.73 -2.02 -17.48
C ALA A 116 -14.47 -1.74 -18.32
N LEU A 117 -13.46 -1.09 -17.74
CA LEU A 117 -12.23 -0.77 -18.46
C LEU A 117 -11.42 -2.03 -18.74
N PRO A 118 -10.84 -2.17 -19.93
CA PRO A 118 -10.02 -3.32 -20.30
C PRO A 118 -8.65 -3.32 -19.62
N GLY A 119 -8.31 -2.27 -18.87
CA GLY A 119 -7.08 -2.09 -18.14
C GLY A 119 -7.00 -0.70 -17.54
N VAL A 120 -6.01 -0.46 -16.69
CA VAL A 120 -5.81 0.81 -16.01
C VAL A 120 -4.32 1.15 -15.89
N ARG A 121 -3.99 2.44 -16.03
CA ARG A 121 -2.68 2.98 -15.68
C ARG A 121 -2.80 3.76 -14.38
N VAL A 122 -2.07 3.33 -13.36
CA VAL A 122 -1.97 4.04 -12.08
C VAL A 122 -0.78 4.98 -12.14
N VAL A 123 -1.04 6.27 -11.89
CA VAL A 123 -0.03 7.33 -11.93
C VAL A 123 -0.03 8.06 -10.60
N GLN A 124 1.12 8.10 -9.94
CA GLN A 124 1.31 8.76 -8.65
C GLN A 124 2.40 9.82 -8.74
N ASP A 125 2.18 10.97 -8.11
CA ASP A 125 3.20 12.02 -8.03
C ASP A 125 4.41 11.55 -7.21
N ALA A 126 5.55 11.39 -7.87
CA ALA A 126 6.82 11.02 -7.24
C ALA A 126 7.61 12.24 -6.72
N ARG A 127 7.02 13.46 -6.77
CA ARG A 127 7.70 14.72 -6.52
C ARG A 127 8.80 15.02 -7.56
N ARG A 128 9.39 16.22 -7.48
CA ARG A 128 10.54 16.64 -8.34
C ARG A 128 10.30 16.49 -9.85
N ARG A 129 9.06 16.69 -10.30
CA ARG A 129 8.64 16.53 -11.70
C ARG A 129 8.80 15.12 -12.23
N GLU A 130 8.60 14.12 -11.38
CA GLU A 130 8.61 12.69 -11.72
C GLU A 130 7.30 12.03 -11.27
N LEU A 131 7.00 10.90 -11.88
CA LEU A 131 5.80 10.10 -11.65
C LEU A 131 6.19 8.64 -11.39
N PHE A 132 5.51 7.98 -10.47
CA PHE A 132 5.48 6.53 -10.39
C PHE A 132 4.34 6.02 -11.26
N VAL A 133 4.63 5.10 -12.17
CA VAL A 133 3.66 4.60 -13.14
C VAL A 133 3.63 3.07 -13.11
N SER A 134 2.43 2.49 -13.05
CA SER A 134 2.19 1.05 -13.20
C SER A 134 1.01 0.82 -14.12
N GLU A 135 1.03 -0.26 -14.89
CA GLU A 135 -0.03 -0.61 -15.83
C GLU A 135 -0.57 -2.01 -15.54
N TYR A 136 -1.88 -2.15 -15.66
CA TYR A 136 -2.61 -3.38 -15.40
C TYR A 136 -3.56 -3.67 -16.55
N ALA A 137 -3.56 -4.92 -17.04
CA ALA A 137 -4.33 -5.34 -18.21
C ALA A 137 -5.79 -5.76 -17.88
N GLY A 138 -6.15 -5.79 -16.60
CA GLY A 138 -7.48 -6.22 -16.14
C GLY A 138 -7.39 -7.04 -14.87
N LEU A 139 -8.45 -7.77 -14.56
CA LEU A 139 -8.49 -8.73 -13.46
C LEU A 139 -8.34 -10.16 -14.00
N ASP A 140 -7.54 -10.97 -13.34
CA ASP A 140 -7.45 -12.40 -13.63
C ASP A 140 -8.69 -13.15 -13.10
N ARG A 141 -8.72 -14.49 -13.28
CA ARG A 141 -9.84 -15.33 -12.82
C ARG A 141 -10.04 -15.34 -11.30
N ALA A 142 -9.02 -14.98 -10.53
CA ALA A 142 -9.09 -14.82 -9.08
C ALA A 142 -9.52 -13.40 -8.67
N GLY A 143 -9.74 -12.50 -9.63
CA GLY A 143 -10.05 -11.10 -9.40
C GLY A 143 -8.84 -10.30 -8.93
N VAL A 144 -7.62 -10.75 -9.23
CA VAL A 144 -6.37 -10.05 -8.93
C VAL A 144 -5.93 -9.26 -10.16
N PRO A 145 -5.53 -7.97 -10.02
CA PRO A 145 -5.03 -7.19 -11.14
C PRO A 145 -3.81 -7.82 -11.81
N GLU A 146 -3.86 -7.97 -13.13
CA GLU A 146 -2.73 -8.46 -13.94
C GLU A 146 -1.80 -7.30 -14.30
N ARG A 147 -0.67 -7.18 -13.60
CA ARG A 147 0.31 -6.14 -13.86
C ARG A 147 1.05 -6.42 -15.16
N SER A 148 0.87 -5.54 -16.16
CA SER A 148 1.52 -5.60 -17.46
C SER A 148 2.85 -4.84 -17.51
N SER A 149 3.00 -3.78 -16.68
CA SER A 149 4.22 -2.96 -16.64
C SER A 149 4.39 -2.22 -15.30
N GLY A 150 5.63 -1.96 -14.93
CA GLY A 150 5.98 -1.16 -13.74
C GLY A 150 6.02 -1.96 -12.43
N PRO A 151 6.11 -1.28 -11.28
CA PRO A 151 6.20 0.17 -11.15
C PRO A 151 7.52 0.74 -11.70
N ARG A 152 7.45 1.88 -12.38
CA ARG A 152 8.61 2.59 -12.94
C ARG A 152 8.56 4.09 -12.63
N LEU A 153 9.72 4.73 -12.62
CA LEU A 153 9.85 6.19 -12.51
C LEU A 153 9.84 6.79 -13.92
N VAL A 154 9.03 7.82 -14.14
CA VAL A 154 8.88 8.51 -15.44
C VAL A 154 9.02 10.01 -15.19
N ALA A 155 9.80 10.73 -15.98
CA ALA A 155 9.80 12.18 -15.91
C ALA A 155 8.42 12.73 -16.33
N ARG A 156 7.91 13.72 -15.61
CA ARG A 156 6.59 14.29 -15.90
C ARG A 156 6.51 14.87 -17.33
N ALA A 157 7.64 15.34 -17.86
CA ALA A 157 7.73 15.86 -19.22
C ALA A 157 7.62 14.76 -20.31
N ASP A 158 7.96 13.53 -19.94
CA ASP A 158 7.93 12.37 -20.84
C ASP A 158 6.65 11.52 -20.66
N HIS A 159 5.75 11.98 -19.79
CA HIS A 159 4.50 11.30 -19.55
C HIS A 159 3.48 11.64 -20.63
N ASP A 160 3.03 10.62 -21.34
CA ASP A 160 1.96 10.71 -22.33
C ASP A 160 0.64 10.19 -21.73
N PRO A 161 -0.31 11.09 -21.38
CA PRO A 161 -1.56 10.70 -20.74
C PRO A 161 -2.43 9.78 -21.60
N VAL A 162 -3.11 8.83 -20.95
CA VAL A 162 -4.08 7.94 -21.58
C VAL A 162 -5.45 8.01 -20.89
N PRO A 163 -6.56 7.70 -21.61
CA PRO A 163 -7.92 7.88 -21.05
C PRO A 163 -8.22 7.04 -19.79
N ASN A 164 -7.51 5.93 -19.59
CA ASN A 164 -7.71 5.02 -18.46
C ASN A 164 -6.68 5.20 -17.34
N GLU A 165 -6.23 6.43 -17.11
CA GLU A 165 -5.37 6.77 -15.98
C GLU A 165 -6.17 7.00 -14.71
N VAL A 166 -5.60 6.50 -13.60
CA VAL A 166 -6.06 6.77 -12.24
C VAL A 166 -4.95 7.43 -11.44
N TRP A 167 -5.26 8.59 -10.88
CA TRP A 167 -4.38 9.37 -10.02
C TRP A 167 -4.90 9.26 -8.59
N PRO A 168 -4.36 8.37 -7.76
CA PRO A 168 -4.87 8.16 -6.42
C PRO A 168 -4.50 9.33 -5.51
N GLU A 169 -5.46 9.80 -4.72
CA GLU A 169 -5.22 10.74 -3.62
C GLU A 169 -4.65 10.03 -2.38
N ARG A 170 -4.90 8.71 -2.27
CA ARG A 170 -4.38 7.80 -1.24
C ARG A 170 -4.33 6.37 -1.77
N ILE A 171 -3.59 5.51 -1.09
CA ILE A 171 -3.69 4.07 -1.33
C ILE A 171 -4.92 3.54 -0.59
N PRO A 172 -5.88 2.89 -1.28
CA PRO A 172 -7.09 2.38 -0.64
C PRO A 172 -6.75 1.14 0.21
N ALA A 173 -6.58 1.32 1.51
CA ALA A 173 -6.25 0.23 2.42
C ALA A 173 -7.30 -0.91 2.46
N PRO A 174 -8.61 -0.66 2.28
CA PRO A 174 -9.59 -1.73 2.09
C PRO A 174 -9.29 -2.61 0.88
N SER A 175 -8.79 -2.04 -0.21
CA SER A 175 -8.43 -2.80 -1.41
C SER A 175 -7.16 -3.63 -1.22
N LEU A 176 -6.22 -3.20 -0.37
CA LEU A 176 -5.09 -4.04 0.08
C LEU A 176 -5.59 -5.28 0.83
N VAL A 177 -6.57 -5.13 1.73
CA VAL A 177 -7.19 -6.26 2.44
C VAL A 177 -7.87 -7.21 1.45
N ARG A 178 -8.69 -6.68 0.54
CA ARG A 178 -9.41 -7.50 -0.48
C ARG A 178 -8.43 -8.24 -1.39
N LEU A 179 -7.39 -7.56 -1.83
CA LEU A 179 -6.34 -8.13 -2.66
C LEU A 179 -5.61 -9.28 -1.95
N ALA A 180 -5.21 -9.07 -0.68
CA ALA A 180 -4.58 -10.11 0.13
C ALA A 180 -5.49 -11.32 0.32
N ALA A 181 -6.77 -11.09 0.62
CA ALA A 181 -7.75 -12.16 0.75
C ALA A 181 -7.89 -12.99 -0.53
N ARG A 182 -7.95 -12.35 -1.70
CA ARG A 182 -8.00 -13.03 -3.01
C ARG A 182 -6.74 -13.84 -3.29
N ARG A 183 -5.56 -13.27 -3.02
CA ARG A 183 -4.29 -13.98 -3.19
C ARG A 183 -4.21 -15.21 -2.28
N LEU A 184 -4.61 -15.09 -1.02
CA LEU A 184 -4.67 -16.23 -0.08
C LEU A 184 -5.64 -17.31 -0.57
N ALA A 185 -6.85 -16.94 -0.94
CA ALA A 185 -7.88 -17.87 -1.43
C ALA A 185 -7.46 -18.60 -2.72
N ALA A 186 -6.69 -17.93 -3.59
CA ALA A 186 -6.18 -18.48 -4.84
C ALA A 186 -4.80 -19.16 -4.74
N GLY A 187 -4.19 -19.21 -3.54
CA GLY A 187 -2.84 -19.74 -3.34
C GLY A 187 -1.75 -18.96 -4.09
N ARG A 188 -1.97 -17.65 -4.31
CA ARG A 188 -1.01 -16.78 -5.01
C ARG A 188 0.08 -16.28 -4.08
N ASN A 189 1.28 -16.11 -4.61
CA ASN A 189 2.40 -15.51 -3.90
C ASN A 189 2.18 -14.02 -3.63
N PHE A 190 2.78 -13.55 -2.55
CA PHE A 190 2.93 -12.13 -2.25
C PHE A 190 4.22 -11.60 -2.86
N GLU A 191 4.36 -10.27 -2.88
CA GLU A 191 5.59 -9.62 -3.36
C GLU A 191 6.77 -9.95 -2.43
N PRO A 192 8.03 -9.81 -2.90
CA PRO A 192 9.18 -9.87 -2.01
C PRO A 192 9.06 -8.83 -0.89
N ASP A 193 9.42 -9.22 0.33
CA ASP A 193 9.33 -8.35 1.52
C ASP A 193 10.45 -7.30 1.52
N ARG A 194 10.30 -6.31 0.64
CA ARG A 194 11.20 -5.17 0.48
C ARG A 194 10.48 -3.96 -0.09
N ALA A 195 10.80 -2.78 0.40
CA ALA A 195 10.26 -1.53 -0.12
C ALA A 195 10.63 -1.32 -1.60
N VAL A 196 9.67 -0.82 -2.39
CA VAL A 196 9.86 -0.49 -3.81
C VAL A 196 10.42 0.93 -3.93
N TYR A 197 11.74 1.04 -3.82
CA TYR A 197 12.46 2.29 -4.02
C TYR A 197 12.82 2.46 -5.49
N LEU A 198 12.06 3.30 -6.20
CA LEU A 198 12.31 3.61 -7.62
C LEU A 198 13.24 4.82 -7.79
N ARG A 199 13.53 5.51 -6.70
CA ARG A 199 14.49 6.62 -6.67
C ARG A 199 15.63 6.29 -5.71
N VAL A 200 16.84 6.59 -6.13
CA VAL A 200 18.00 6.51 -5.24
C VAL A 200 17.87 7.58 -4.16
N PRO A 201 18.12 7.26 -2.88
CA PRO A 201 18.14 8.27 -1.82
C PRO A 201 19.13 9.38 -2.13
N ASP A 202 18.74 10.64 -1.91
CA ASP A 202 19.66 11.79 -2.00
C ASP A 202 20.67 11.74 -0.83
N VAL A 203 21.70 10.98 -0.96
CA VAL A 203 22.81 11.00 -0.01
C VAL A 203 23.70 12.17 -0.38
N GLN A 204 23.64 13.25 0.39
CA GLN A 204 24.70 14.26 0.32
C GLN A 204 25.98 13.61 0.81
N GLN A 205 27.02 13.60 -0.04
CA GLN A 205 28.33 13.15 0.41
C GLN A 205 28.76 14.01 1.62
N PRO A 206 29.26 13.41 2.71
CA PRO A 206 29.74 14.17 3.84
C PRO A 206 30.76 15.20 3.36
N ARG A 207 30.58 16.47 3.72
CA ARG A 207 31.62 17.46 3.52
C ARG A 207 32.87 17.00 4.24
N ALA A 208 34.04 17.15 3.60
CA ALA A 208 35.31 16.82 4.22
C ALA A 208 35.38 17.43 5.63
N PRO A 209 35.88 16.71 6.63
CA PRO A 209 35.95 17.21 8.00
C PRO A 209 36.77 18.51 8.02
N LYS A 210 36.22 19.55 8.66
CA LYS A 210 36.94 20.80 8.89
C LYS A 210 38.27 20.45 9.61
N ARG A 211 39.40 20.81 9.02
CA ARG A 211 40.70 20.73 9.72
C ARG A 211 40.57 21.63 10.95
N VAL A 212 40.66 21.05 12.13
CA VAL A 212 40.85 21.77 13.38
C VAL A 212 42.31 22.21 13.39
N SER A 213 42.58 23.50 13.20
CA SER A 213 43.88 24.07 13.46
C SER A 213 44.12 24.07 14.96
N THR A 214 45.12 23.33 15.40
CA THR A 214 45.74 23.42 16.72
C THR A 214 46.52 24.73 16.85
#